data_9bb5e90b099940d6b42ad2cc43c66816
#
_entry.id   9bb5e90b099940d6b42ad2cc43c66816
#
_cell.length_a   1.000
_cell.length_b   1.000
_cell.length_c   1.000
_cell.angle_alpha   90.00
_cell.angle_beta   90.00
_cell.angle_gamma   90.00
#
_symmetry.space_group_name_H-M   'P 1'
#
loop_
_entity.id
_entity.type
_entity.pdbx_description
1 polymer ?
#
loop_
_entity_poly.entity_id
_entity_poly.type
_entity_poly.pdbx_seq_one_letter_code
_entity_poly.pdbx_strand_id
1 'polypeptide(L)'
;MSEIKNPGKSIRAKLLNVAKQKDVFYQTILTRYFQERLLYRISQTHYRENFYLKGGALMYAYERFAARPTLDIDFLGTHISNDGERIAEAFREICAVECEEDGVRFAADKIAAQNITEFKDYHGIRLSIPATMDTIAQVMTMDIGFGDVVTPHPVSLDYPLLLEELPEANILAYSTETVIAEKMHAIIDLADQSSRMKDYYDIYHLLTSFKYDNTILQEAINRTFENRHTLYNADMMFFRKDFPNHPQMQL
;
A
#
# COMPACT_ATOMS: atom_id res chain seq x y z
N MET A 1 18.90 5.19 -31.82
CA MET A 1 18.98 5.03 -30.37
C MET A 1 19.79 3.77 -30.11
N SER A 2 20.88 3.82 -29.33
CA SER A 2 21.68 2.64 -29.03
C SER A 2 20.89 1.75 -28.09
N GLU A 3 20.65 0.49 -28.47
CA GLU A 3 20.08 -0.52 -27.58
C GLU A 3 20.87 -0.57 -26.27
N ILE A 4 20.17 -0.37 -25.14
CA ILE A 4 20.77 -0.53 -23.81
C ILE A 4 20.96 -2.04 -23.62
N LYS A 5 22.18 -2.53 -23.73
CA LYS A 5 22.54 -3.96 -23.64
C LYS A 5 22.11 -4.65 -22.33
N ASN A 6 21.82 -3.89 -21.27
CA ASN A 6 21.32 -4.39 -19.98
C ASN A 6 20.52 -3.29 -19.28
N PRO A 7 19.20 -3.19 -19.51
CA PRO A 7 18.34 -2.21 -18.87
C PRO A 7 18.45 -2.23 -17.33
N GLY A 8 18.41 -3.41 -16.73
CA GLY A 8 18.48 -3.59 -15.28
C GLY A 8 19.74 -2.99 -14.64
N LYS A 9 20.92 -3.11 -15.32
CA LYS A 9 22.15 -2.50 -14.83
C LYS A 9 22.10 -0.97 -14.87
N SER A 10 21.52 -0.41 -15.93
CA SER A 10 21.35 1.04 -16.08
C SER A 10 20.39 1.56 -15.00
N ILE A 11 19.25 0.94 -14.84
CA ILE A 11 18.24 1.28 -13.82
C ILE A 11 18.84 1.21 -12.42
N ARG A 12 19.57 0.14 -12.08
CA ARG A 12 20.25 -0.01 -10.81
C ARG A 12 21.17 1.16 -10.48
N ALA A 13 21.94 1.64 -11.44
CA ALA A 13 22.81 2.80 -11.27
C ALA A 13 22.03 4.10 -11.03
N LYS A 14 20.93 4.31 -11.76
CA LYS A 14 20.04 5.47 -11.59
C LYS A 14 19.38 5.46 -10.21
N LEU A 15 18.87 4.33 -9.75
CA LEU A 15 18.25 4.19 -8.43
C LEU A 15 19.26 4.44 -7.28
N LEU A 16 20.52 4.03 -7.45
CA LEU A 16 21.57 4.38 -6.49
C LEU A 16 21.82 5.89 -6.42
N ASN A 17 21.73 6.59 -7.55
CA ASN A 17 21.83 8.05 -7.57
C ASN A 17 20.63 8.71 -6.88
N VAL A 18 19.40 8.20 -7.09
CA VAL A 18 18.20 8.65 -6.38
C VAL A 18 18.37 8.49 -4.88
N ALA A 19 18.86 7.32 -4.42
CA ALA A 19 19.12 7.07 -3.01
C ALA A 19 20.06 8.10 -2.39
N LYS A 20 21.18 8.42 -3.08
CA LYS A 20 22.14 9.43 -2.64
C LYS A 20 21.57 10.84 -2.63
N GLN A 21 20.82 11.22 -3.67
CA GLN A 21 20.22 12.55 -3.78
C GLN A 21 19.13 12.82 -2.74
N LYS A 22 18.38 11.77 -2.36
CA LYS A 22 17.28 11.87 -1.40
C LYS A 22 17.69 11.54 0.03
N ASP A 23 18.96 11.17 0.25
CA ASP A 23 19.49 10.70 1.55
C ASP A 23 18.65 9.57 2.17
N VAL A 24 18.32 8.57 1.34
CA VAL A 24 17.49 7.42 1.71
C VAL A 24 18.28 6.14 1.51
N PHE A 25 18.11 5.16 2.38
CA PHE A 25 18.73 3.85 2.21
C PHE A 25 18.42 3.25 0.85
N TYR A 26 19.44 2.76 0.17
CA TYR A 26 19.30 2.18 -1.18
C TYR A 26 18.30 1.02 -1.21
N GLN A 27 18.26 0.18 -0.17
CA GLN A 27 17.27 -0.90 -0.08
C GLN A 27 15.83 -0.38 -0.08
N THR A 28 15.56 0.76 0.56
CA THR A 28 14.23 1.40 0.53
C THR A 28 13.86 1.84 -0.89
N ILE A 29 14.81 2.42 -1.63
CA ILE A 29 14.59 2.81 -3.03
C ILE A 29 14.32 1.58 -3.91
N LEU A 30 15.08 0.48 -3.71
CA LEU A 30 14.84 -0.76 -4.44
C LEU A 30 13.45 -1.32 -4.17
N THR A 31 13.05 -1.42 -2.90
CA THR A 31 11.72 -1.90 -2.53
C THR A 31 10.62 -1.05 -3.17
N ARG A 32 10.71 0.29 -3.08
CA ARG A 32 9.77 1.21 -3.72
C ARG A 32 9.74 1.04 -5.25
N TYR A 33 10.89 0.83 -5.86
CA TYR A 33 10.97 0.61 -7.30
C TYR A 33 10.26 -0.68 -7.73
N PHE A 34 10.50 -1.78 -7.07
CA PHE A 34 9.79 -3.02 -7.36
C PHE A 34 8.28 -2.89 -7.13
N GLN A 35 7.86 -2.18 -6.07
CA GLN A 35 6.44 -1.87 -5.82
C GLN A 35 5.85 -1.06 -6.97
N GLU A 36 6.49 0.03 -7.37
CA GLU A 36 6.09 0.89 -8.50
C GLU A 36 5.93 0.07 -9.79
N ARG A 37 6.89 -0.80 -10.10
CA ARG A 37 6.86 -1.60 -11.33
C ARG A 37 5.80 -2.70 -11.31
N LEU A 38 5.44 -3.22 -10.14
CA LEU A 38 4.31 -4.13 -10.01
C LEU A 38 2.97 -3.39 -10.18
N LEU A 39 2.83 -2.21 -9.58
CA LEU A 39 1.65 -1.36 -9.77
C LEU A 39 1.45 -0.96 -11.23
N TYR A 40 2.54 -0.70 -11.96
CA TYR A 40 2.48 -0.49 -13.41
C TYR A 40 1.87 -1.70 -14.12
N ARG A 41 2.29 -2.92 -13.81
CA ARG A 41 1.74 -4.13 -14.44
C ARG A 41 0.27 -4.33 -14.12
N ILE A 42 -0.15 -4.06 -12.89
CA ILE A 42 -1.58 -4.07 -12.52
C ILE A 42 -2.34 -3.07 -13.39
N SER A 43 -1.82 -1.84 -13.57
CA SER A 43 -2.47 -0.80 -14.35
C SER A 43 -2.64 -1.13 -15.85
N GLN A 44 -1.86 -2.07 -16.36
CA GLN A 44 -1.91 -2.51 -17.77
C GLN A 44 -2.88 -3.68 -18.00
N THR A 45 -3.55 -4.16 -16.96
CA THR A 45 -4.50 -5.26 -17.03
C THR A 45 -5.90 -4.84 -16.60
N HIS A 46 -6.91 -5.65 -16.94
CA HIS A 46 -8.27 -5.44 -16.44
C HIS A 46 -8.38 -5.58 -14.92
N TYR A 47 -7.41 -6.22 -14.26
CA TYR A 47 -7.34 -6.34 -12.80
C TYR A 47 -7.14 -5.01 -12.07
N ARG A 48 -6.80 -3.91 -12.78
CA ARG A 48 -6.79 -2.56 -12.23
C ARG A 48 -8.06 -2.22 -11.45
N GLU A 49 -9.21 -2.67 -11.95
CA GLU A 49 -10.51 -2.41 -11.33
C GLU A 49 -10.81 -3.30 -10.12
N ASN A 50 -9.96 -4.30 -9.85
CA ASN A 50 -10.16 -5.27 -8.79
C ASN A 50 -9.29 -5.04 -7.54
N PHE A 51 -8.20 -4.26 -7.67
CA PHE A 51 -7.25 -4.05 -6.58
C PHE A 51 -7.11 -2.58 -6.25
N TYR A 52 -7.63 -2.16 -5.09
CA TYR A 52 -7.50 -0.78 -4.63
C TYR A 52 -6.33 -0.67 -3.68
N LEU A 53 -5.34 0.14 -4.04
CA LEU A 53 -4.13 0.36 -3.23
C LEU A 53 -4.49 1.00 -1.89
N LYS A 54 -3.93 0.46 -0.81
CA LYS A 54 -4.03 1.00 0.55
C LYS A 54 -2.68 0.94 1.29
N GLY A 55 -2.67 1.18 2.58
CA GLY A 55 -1.51 0.98 3.43
C GLY A 55 -0.31 1.88 3.14
N GLY A 56 0.88 1.38 3.46
CA GLY A 56 2.12 2.16 3.41
C GLY A 56 2.56 2.59 2.00
N ALA A 57 2.28 1.77 0.98
CA ALA A 57 2.59 2.11 -0.40
C ALA A 57 1.71 3.27 -0.91
N LEU A 58 0.44 3.35 -0.47
CA LEU A 58 -0.42 4.49 -0.75
C LEU A 58 0.05 5.75 -0.01
N MET A 59 0.51 5.64 1.24
CA MET A 59 1.09 6.78 1.96
C MET A 59 2.30 7.36 1.22
N TYR A 60 3.15 6.52 0.60
CA TYR A 60 4.22 7.01 -0.26
C TYR A 60 3.70 7.79 -1.47
N ALA A 61 2.59 7.40 -2.06
CA ALA A 61 2.00 8.15 -3.17
C ALA A 61 1.56 9.56 -2.75
N TYR A 62 1.08 9.74 -1.54
CA TYR A 62 0.65 11.02 -1.01
C TYR A 62 1.82 11.89 -0.50
N GLU A 63 2.77 11.31 0.24
CA GLU A 63 3.80 12.04 1.00
C GLU A 63 5.19 11.93 0.40
N ARG A 64 5.35 11.12 -0.64
CA ARG A 64 6.66 10.88 -1.29
C ARG A 64 7.69 10.38 -0.27
N PHE A 65 8.85 11.01 -0.23
CA PHE A 65 9.96 10.62 0.64
C PHE A 65 9.75 10.97 2.12
N ALA A 66 8.70 11.73 2.47
CA ALA A 66 8.30 11.94 3.86
C ALA A 66 7.56 10.73 4.44
N ALA A 67 6.94 9.89 3.60
CA ALA A 67 6.28 8.67 4.03
C ALA A 67 7.28 7.68 4.65
N ARG A 68 6.88 7.06 5.76
CA ARG A 68 7.66 5.99 6.37
C ARG A 68 7.90 4.83 5.38
N PRO A 69 9.05 4.14 5.45
CA PRO A 69 9.28 2.95 4.63
C PRO A 69 8.23 1.86 4.90
N THR A 70 7.83 1.16 3.84
CA THR A 70 7.03 -0.07 3.91
C THR A 70 7.65 -1.16 3.06
N LEU A 71 7.55 -2.40 3.49
CA LEU A 71 8.03 -3.56 2.75
C LEU A 71 6.92 -4.20 1.91
N ASP A 72 5.70 -4.14 2.41
CA ASP A 72 4.54 -4.80 1.84
C ASP A 72 3.71 -3.82 1.01
N ILE A 73 2.94 -4.36 0.07
CA ILE A 73 1.89 -3.63 -0.64
C ILE A 73 0.56 -4.15 -0.11
N ASP A 74 -0.31 -3.25 0.30
CA ASP A 74 -1.63 -3.58 0.80
C ASP A 74 -2.69 -3.24 -0.25
N PHE A 75 -3.62 -4.17 -0.50
CA PHE A 75 -4.77 -3.96 -1.37
C PHE A 75 -6.09 -4.33 -0.70
N LEU A 76 -7.15 -3.67 -1.15
CA LEU A 76 -8.51 -4.18 -1.05
C LEU A 76 -8.84 -4.90 -2.35
N GLY A 77 -9.17 -6.17 -2.28
CA GLY A 77 -9.73 -6.94 -3.39
C GLY A 77 -11.25 -6.71 -3.52
N THR A 78 -11.71 -6.30 -4.71
CA THR A 78 -13.12 -6.06 -4.99
C THR A 78 -13.54 -6.75 -6.29
N HIS A 79 -14.77 -7.26 -6.35
CA HIS A 79 -15.31 -7.94 -7.53
C HIS A 79 -14.40 -9.08 -8.07
N ILE A 80 -13.66 -9.70 -7.18
CA ILE A 80 -12.76 -10.84 -7.45
C ILE A 80 -12.92 -11.86 -6.32
N SER A 81 -12.65 -13.13 -6.62
CA SER A 81 -12.69 -14.19 -5.62
C SER A 81 -11.66 -13.97 -4.51
N ASN A 82 -12.00 -14.31 -3.27
CA ASN A 82 -11.09 -14.38 -2.13
C ASN A 82 -10.41 -15.76 -1.98
N ASP A 83 -10.39 -16.54 -3.04
CA ASP A 83 -9.66 -17.81 -3.12
C ASP A 83 -8.20 -17.58 -3.48
N GLY A 84 -7.27 -18.14 -2.70
CA GLY A 84 -5.83 -17.90 -2.86
C GLY A 84 -5.28 -18.30 -4.23
N GLU A 85 -5.77 -19.42 -4.82
CA GLU A 85 -5.29 -19.84 -6.14
C GLU A 85 -5.82 -18.93 -7.25
N ARG A 86 -7.08 -18.47 -7.15
CA ARG A 86 -7.65 -17.50 -8.10
C ARG A 86 -6.91 -16.17 -8.06
N ILE A 87 -6.53 -15.71 -6.88
CA ILE A 87 -5.70 -14.51 -6.74
C ILE A 87 -4.30 -14.74 -7.31
N ALA A 88 -3.69 -15.90 -7.06
CA ALA A 88 -2.40 -16.22 -7.64
C ALA A 88 -2.46 -16.30 -9.17
N GLU A 89 -3.53 -16.85 -9.76
CA GLU A 89 -3.77 -16.84 -11.22
C GLU A 89 -3.82 -15.42 -11.78
N ALA A 90 -4.59 -14.51 -11.15
CA ALA A 90 -4.65 -13.12 -11.55
C ALA A 90 -3.26 -12.44 -11.53
N PHE A 91 -2.48 -12.69 -10.48
CA PHE A 91 -1.13 -12.13 -10.40
C PHE A 91 -0.12 -12.80 -11.33
N ARG A 92 -0.31 -14.04 -11.76
CA ARG A 92 0.48 -14.63 -12.85
C ARG A 92 0.27 -13.88 -14.17
N GLU A 93 -0.98 -13.53 -14.49
CA GLU A 93 -1.32 -12.73 -15.66
C GLU A 93 -0.74 -11.30 -15.56
N ILE A 94 -0.90 -10.64 -14.41
CA ILE A 94 -0.32 -9.32 -14.14
C ILE A 94 1.20 -9.34 -14.31
N CYS A 95 1.89 -10.32 -13.73
CA CYS A 95 3.34 -10.45 -13.79
C CYS A 95 3.86 -10.83 -15.18
N ALA A 96 3.01 -11.36 -16.07
CA ALA A 96 3.34 -11.65 -17.46
C ALA A 96 3.36 -10.40 -18.37
N VAL A 97 2.86 -9.25 -17.90
CA VAL A 97 2.97 -7.97 -18.62
C VAL A 97 4.44 -7.58 -18.71
N GLU A 98 4.93 -7.47 -19.93
CA GLU A 98 6.32 -7.11 -20.19
C GLU A 98 6.55 -5.59 -20.14
N CYS A 99 7.71 -5.19 -19.63
CA CYS A 99 8.22 -3.84 -19.70
C CYS A 99 9.76 -3.92 -19.66
N GLU A 100 10.37 -4.10 -20.84
CA GLU A 100 11.82 -4.32 -20.96
C GLU A 100 12.64 -3.14 -20.42
N GLU A 101 12.11 -1.93 -20.52
CA GLU A 101 12.79 -0.68 -20.18
C GLU A 101 13.05 -0.56 -18.68
N ASP A 102 12.20 -1.15 -17.84
CA ASP A 102 12.31 -1.09 -16.38
C ASP A 102 13.28 -2.11 -15.77
N GLY A 103 13.71 -3.08 -16.59
CA GLY A 103 14.67 -4.10 -16.20
C GLY A 103 14.18 -5.08 -15.13
N VAL A 104 12.90 -5.05 -14.74
CA VAL A 104 12.32 -5.92 -13.70
C VAL A 104 11.66 -7.14 -14.34
N ARG A 105 11.92 -8.30 -13.76
CA ARG A 105 11.24 -9.55 -14.10
C ARG A 105 10.62 -10.16 -12.87
N PHE A 106 9.32 -10.42 -12.93
CA PHE A 106 8.57 -11.13 -11.90
C PHE A 106 8.47 -12.60 -12.27
N ALA A 107 8.81 -13.50 -11.34
CA ALA A 107 8.74 -14.94 -11.55
C ALA A 107 7.30 -15.43 -11.34
N ALA A 108 6.45 -15.27 -12.35
CA ALA A 108 5.02 -15.60 -12.30
C ALA A 108 4.75 -17.07 -11.93
N ASP A 109 5.64 -17.99 -12.33
CA ASP A 109 5.58 -19.42 -12.01
C ASP A 109 5.90 -19.76 -10.55
N LYS A 110 6.45 -18.78 -9.79
CA LYS A 110 6.87 -18.95 -8.38
C LYS A 110 6.02 -18.15 -7.40
N ILE A 111 4.89 -17.62 -7.85
CA ILE A 111 3.95 -16.93 -6.96
C ILE A 111 3.36 -17.93 -5.97
N ALA A 112 3.45 -17.59 -4.70
CA ALA A 112 2.85 -18.37 -3.60
C ALA A 112 1.77 -17.56 -2.92
N ALA A 113 0.61 -18.17 -2.68
CA ALA A 113 -0.50 -17.59 -1.95
C ALA A 113 -0.66 -18.28 -0.59
N GLN A 114 -0.92 -17.50 0.44
CA GLN A 114 -1.17 -17.96 1.80
C GLN A 114 -2.38 -17.21 2.37
N ASN A 115 -3.31 -17.94 2.95
CA ASN A 115 -4.38 -17.31 3.72
C ASN A 115 -3.82 -16.69 4.99
N ILE A 116 -4.23 -15.45 5.27
CA ILE A 116 -3.89 -14.73 6.50
C ILE A 116 -5.17 -14.34 7.22
N THR A 117 -5.09 -14.31 8.55
CA THR A 117 -6.18 -13.82 9.40
C THR A 117 -5.64 -12.56 10.09
N GLU A 118 -6.04 -11.37 9.64
CA GLU A 118 -5.60 -10.12 10.25
C GLU A 118 -6.32 -9.85 11.57
N PHE A 119 -7.61 -10.22 11.69
CA PHE A 119 -8.44 -10.13 12.88
C PHE A 119 -9.42 -11.31 12.88
N LYS A 120 -10.11 -11.56 14.01
CA LYS A 120 -10.96 -12.75 14.22
C LYS A 120 -11.93 -13.08 13.10
N ASP A 121 -12.33 -12.09 12.29
CA ASP A 121 -13.34 -12.24 11.23
C ASP A 121 -12.83 -11.79 9.83
N TYR A 122 -11.60 -11.25 9.72
CA TYR A 122 -11.04 -10.76 8.44
C TYR A 122 -10.07 -11.78 7.86
N HIS A 123 -10.49 -12.41 6.78
CA HIS A 123 -9.65 -13.31 5.99
C HIS A 123 -9.03 -12.55 4.83
N GLY A 124 -7.72 -12.54 4.79
CA GLY A 124 -6.94 -11.97 3.70
C GLY A 124 -6.09 -13.02 3.01
N ILE A 125 -5.46 -12.62 1.92
CA ILE A 125 -4.51 -13.43 1.17
C ILE A 125 -3.18 -12.70 1.12
N ARG A 126 -2.12 -13.36 1.56
CA ARG A 126 -0.74 -12.90 1.34
C ARG A 126 -0.16 -13.57 0.12
N LEU A 127 0.34 -12.77 -0.82
CA LEU A 127 1.12 -13.24 -1.95
C LEU A 127 2.60 -12.96 -1.74
N SER A 128 3.43 -13.91 -2.15
CA SER A 128 4.87 -13.75 -2.27
C SER A 128 5.25 -13.88 -3.73
N ILE A 129 5.82 -12.82 -4.31
CA ILE A 129 6.21 -12.74 -5.73
C ILE A 129 7.71 -12.51 -5.82
N PRO A 130 8.50 -13.51 -6.23
CA PRO A 130 9.92 -13.30 -6.49
C PRO A 130 10.12 -12.41 -7.71
N ALA A 131 11.01 -11.43 -7.58
CA ALA A 131 11.34 -10.49 -8.63
C ALA A 131 12.85 -10.31 -8.74
N THR A 132 13.34 -10.00 -9.94
CA THR A 132 14.76 -9.79 -10.22
C THR A 132 14.97 -8.55 -11.08
N MET A 133 16.12 -7.91 -10.88
CA MET A 133 16.60 -6.82 -11.72
C MET A 133 18.14 -6.87 -11.73
N ASP A 134 18.75 -7.15 -12.90
CA ASP A 134 20.20 -7.39 -13.02
C ASP A 134 20.67 -8.48 -12.04
N THR A 135 21.51 -8.14 -11.08
CA THR A 135 22.01 -9.05 -10.02
C THR A 135 21.20 -8.99 -8.73
N ILE A 136 20.16 -8.16 -8.68
CA ILE A 136 19.31 -8.01 -7.50
C ILE A 136 18.17 -9.02 -7.60
N ALA A 137 17.92 -9.71 -6.49
CA ALA A 137 16.74 -10.54 -6.29
C ALA A 137 16.01 -10.10 -5.02
N GLN A 138 14.68 -10.00 -5.09
CA GLN A 138 13.82 -9.62 -3.98
C GLN A 138 12.52 -10.42 -4.04
N VAL A 139 11.94 -10.75 -2.89
CA VAL A 139 10.59 -11.28 -2.79
C VAL A 139 9.66 -10.12 -2.41
N MET A 140 8.70 -9.85 -3.27
CA MET A 140 7.64 -8.89 -3.00
C MET A 140 6.55 -9.56 -2.17
N THR A 141 6.12 -8.90 -1.10
CA THR A 141 4.98 -9.35 -0.28
C THR A 141 3.80 -8.42 -0.52
N MET A 142 2.63 -9.02 -0.73
CA MET A 142 1.38 -8.28 -0.87
C MET A 142 0.30 -8.88 0.02
N ASP A 143 -0.44 -8.03 0.70
CA ASP A 143 -1.56 -8.39 1.52
C ASP A 143 -2.85 -7.88 0.87
N ILE A 144 -3.78 -8.77 0.61
CA ILE A 144 -5.06 -8.47 -0.03
C ILE A 144 -6.16 -8.77 0.98
N GLY A 145 -6.78 -7.72 1.50
CA GLY A 145 -7.99 -7.80 2.33
C GLY A 145 -9.24 -7.77 1.46
N PHE A 146 -10.36 -8.21 2.02
CA PHE A 146 -11.66 -8.22 1.35
C PHE A 146 -12.75 -7.71 2.28
N GLY A 147 -13.80 -7.12 1.71
CA GLY A 147 -15.00 -6.72 2.46
C GLY A 147 -14.94 -5.33 3.08
N ASP A 148 -13.84 -4.60 3.01
CA ASP A 148 -13.79 -3.22 3.45
C ASP A 148 -14.62 -2.29 2.54
N VAL A 149 -15.07 -1.16 3.10
CA VAL A 149 -15.82 -0.14 2.37
C VAL A 149 -14.92 1.07 2.06
N VAL A 150 -15.09 1.64 0.87
CA VAL A 150 -14.36 2.85 0.45
C VAL A 150 -15.33 4.02 0.34
N THR A 151 -15.04 5.12 1.01
CA THR A 151 -15.88 6.31 1.08
C THR A 151 -15.07 7.57 0.72
N PRO A 152 -15.57 8.44 -0.17
CA PRO A 152 -16.85 8.32 -0.90
C PRO A 152 -16.81 7.25 -2.00
N HIS A 153 -15.68 7.06 -2.64
CA HIS A 153 -15.39 6.07 -3.70
C HIS A 153 -13.87 5.94 -3.87
N PRO A 154 -13.38 4.87 -4.53
CA PRO A 154 -11.95 4.75 -4.83
C PRO A 154 -11.51 5.90 -5.75
N VAL A 155 -10.28 6.35 -5.57
CA VAL A 155 -9.68 7.42 -6.36
C VAL A 155 -8.74 6.85 -7.42
N SER A 156 -8.76 7.42 -8.62
CA SER A 156 -7.75 7.13 -9.64
C SER A 156 -6.49 7.92 -9.30
N LEU A 157 -5.35 7.25 -9.23
CA LEU A 157 -4.09 7.80 -8.76
C LEU A 157 -2.96 7.45 -9.74
N ASP A 158 -2.24 8.48 -10.19
CA ASP A 158 -0.97 8.30 -10.90
C ASP A 158 0.12 8.08 -9.85
N TYR A 159 0.63 6.84 -9.79
CA TYR A 159 1.62 6.47 -8.79
C TYR A 159 2.97 7.12 -9.09
N PRO A 160 3.63 7.72 -8.09
CA PRO A 160 4.86 8.49 -8.31
C PRO A 160 6.02 7.66 -8.84
N LEU A 161 6.63 8.12 -9.91
CA LEU A 161 7.82 7.55 -10.50
C LEU A 161 9.08 7.90 -9.69
N LEU A 162 9.96 6.91 -9.55
CA LEU A 162 11.34 7.11 -9.09
C LEU A 162 12.26 7.51 -10.25
N LEU A 163 11.93 7.10 -11.47
CA LEU A 163 12.65 7.42 -12.71
C LEU A 163 11.62 7.94 -13.73
N GLU A 164 11.63 9.24 -14.00
CA GLU A 164 10.62 9.95 -14.82
C GLU A 164 10.52 9.48 -16.27
N GLU A 165 11.54 8.81 -16.78
CA GLU A 165 11.55 8.27 -18.15
C GLU A 165 10.77 6.95 -18.31
N LEU A 166 10.29 6.35 -17.23
CA LEU A 166 9.51 5.10 -17.27
C LEU A 166 8.02 5.36 -17.36
N PRO A 167 7.24 4.40 -17.89
CA PRO A 167 5.80 4.56 -17.97
C PRO A 167 5.16 4.56 -16.57
N GLU A 168 4.15 5.44 -16.43
CA GLU A 168 3.40 5.64 -15.19
C GLU A 168 2.40 4.52 -14.92
N ALA A 169 2.13 4.29 -13.64
CA ALA A 169 1.07 3.40 -13.17
C ALA A 169 -0.14 4.23 -12.75
N ASN A 170 -1.24 4.15 -13.51
CA ASN A 170 -2.53 4.69 -13.08
C ASN A 170 -3.35 3.58 -12.41
N ILE A 171 -3.60 3.68 -11.11
CA ILE A 171 -4.22 2.65 -10.27
C ILE A 171 -5.43 3.21 -9.53
N LEU A 172 -6.29 2.32 -9.06
CA LEU A 172 -7.31 2.69 -8.08
C LEU A 172 -6.75 2.56 -6.66
N ALA A 173 -7.12 3.50 -5.81
CA ALA A 173 -6.64 3.59 -4.45
C ALA A 173 -7.74 4.04 -3.48
N TYR A 174 -7.52 3.87 -2.21
CA TYR A 174 -8.37 4.44 -1.18
C TYR A 174 -8.37 5.97 -1.26
N SER A 175 -9.52 6.56 -0.97
CA SER A 175 -9.59 7.98 -0.62
C SER A 175 -8.84 8.24 0.69
N THR A 176 -8.37 9.46 0.88
CA THR A 176 -7.69 9.85 2.13
C THR A 176 -8.62 9.73 3.34
N GLU A 177 -9.93 9.96 3.16
CA GLU A 177 -10.97 9.79 4.18
C GLU A 177 -11.06 8.33 4.64
N THR A 178 -11.05 7.38 3.70
CA THR A 178 -11.05 5.94 4.03
C THR A 178 -9.77 5.54 4.75
N VAL A 179 -8.61 6.05 4.32
CA VAL A 179 -7.33 5.79 5.01
C VAL A 179 -7.40 6.26 6.47
N ILE A 180 -7.91 7.47 6.73
CA ILE A 180 -8.06 8.00 8.08
C ILE A 180 -9.03 7.13 8.89
N ALA A 181 -10.18 6.77 8.32
CA ALA A 181 -11.19 5.96 8.98
C ALA A 181 -10.67 4.57 9.39
N GLU A 182 -9.96 3.86 8.49
CA GLU A 182 -9.37 2.56 8.83
C GLU A 182 -8.27 2.65 9.89
N LYS A 183 -7.42 3.66 9.83
CA LYS A 183 -6.37 3.89 10.84
C LYS A 183 -6.96 4.24 12.19
N MET A 184 -7.99 5.09 12.22
CA MET A 184 -8.73 5.41 13.44
C MET A 184 -9.40 4.16 14.02
N HIS A 185 -10.03 3.34 13.19
CA HIS A 185 -10.59 2.06 13.61
C HIS A 185 -9.51 1.16 14.23
N ALA A 186 -8.36 1.00 13.57
CA ALA A 186 -7.28 0.13 14.07
C ALA A 186 -6.69 0.62 15.40
N ILE A 187 -6.65 1.93 15.65
CA ILE A 187 -6.25 2.50 16.93
C ILE A 187 -7.28 2.11 18.01
N ILE A 188 -8.57 2.23 17.69
CA ILE A 188 -9.67 2.00 18.64
C ILE A 188 -9.83 0.50 18.95
N ASP A 189 -9.77 -0.35 17.93
CA ASP A 189 -9.98 -1.79 18.07
C ASP A 189 -8.85 -2.48 18.86
N LEU A 190 -7.60 -2.06 18.66
CA LEU A 190 -6.44 -2.60 19.37
C LEU A 190 -6.22 -1.94 20.74
N ALA A 191 -6.85 -0.79 20.99
CA ALA A 191 -6.85 -0.09 22.27
C ALA A 191 -5.51 -0.22 23.05
N ASP A 192 -5.58 -0.83 24.23
CA ASP A 192 -4.47 -0.98 25.15
C ASP A 192 -3.41 -2.02 24.74
N GLN A 193 -3.63 -2.74 23.65
CA GLN A 193 -2.72 -3.83 23.24
C GLN A 193 -1.58 -3.36 22.32
N SER A 194 -1.68 -2.16 21.74
CA SER A 194 -0.67 -1.66 20.80
C SER A 194 -0.57 -0.15 20.84
N SER A 195 0.65 0.38 20.80
CA SER A 195 0.87 1.82 20.70
C SER A 195 0.43 2.42 19.36
N ARG A 196 0.36 1.62 18.28
CA ARG A 196 -0.04 2.05 16.90
C ARG A 196 0.46 3.45 16.49
N MET A 197 1.63 3.87 16.99
CA MET A 197 2.17 5.22 16.74
C MET A 197 2.26 5.58 15.27
N LYS A 198 2.49 4.58 14.40
CA LYS A 198 2.50 4.76 12.94
C LYS A 198 1.15 5.27 12.40
N ASP A 199 0.02 4.83 12.98
CA ASP A 199 -1.30 5.23 12.50
C ASP A 199 -1.65 6.64 13.00
N TYR A 200 -1.25 7.02 14.22
CA TYR A 200 -1.35 8.41 14.68
C TYR A 200 -0.53 9.36 13.81
N TYR A 201 0.69 8.97 13.48
CA TYR A 201 1.56 9.75 12.59
C TYR A 201 0.91 9.95 11.21
N ASP A 202 0.46 8.86 10.58
CA ASP A 202 -0.15 8.90 9.26
C ASP A 202 -1.44 9.76 9.26
N ILE A 203 -2.32 9.62 10.29
CA ILE A 203 -3.53 10.46 10.45
C ILE A 203 -3.15 11.94 10.59
N TYR A 204 -2.19 12.26 11.44
CA TYR A 204 -1.73 13.64 11.62
C TYR A 204 -1.25 14.26 10.30
N HIS A 205 -0.42 13.54 9.55
CA HIS A 205 0.08 14.00 8.27
C HIS A 205 -1.05 14.20 7.25
N LEU A 206 -1.95 13.26 7.13
CA LEU A 206 -3.09 13.39 6.23
C LEU A 206 -3.95 14.60 6.57
N LEU A 207 -4.34 14.76 7.85
CA LEU A 207 -5.18 15.88 8.29
C LEU A 207 -4.51 17.26 8.13
N THR A 208 -3.19 17.32 8.17
CA THR A 208 -2.45 18.58 8.01
C THR A 208 -2.09 18.90 6.57
N SER A 209 -1.98 17.89 5.69
CA SER A 209 -1.57 18.05 4.29
C SER A 209 -2.72 18.22 3.31
N PHE A 210 -3.92 17.76 3.66
CA PHE A 210 -5.09 17.79 2.79
C PHE A 210 -6.25 18.58 3.42
N LYS A 211 -7.14 19.08 2.57
CA LYS A 211 -8.41 19.68 2.98
C LYS A 211 -9.51 18.64 2.86
N TYR A 212 -10.32 18.53 3.89
CA TYR A 212 -11.42 17.56 3.97
C TYR A 212 -12.78 18.26 4.00
N ASP A 213 -13.76 17.61 3.38
CA ASP A 213 -15.15 17.82 3.72
C ASP A 213 -15.46 17.01 4.99
N ASN A 214 -15.78 17.70 6.07
CA ASN A 214 -16.06 17.07 7.35
C ASN A 214 -17.24 16.09 7.30
N THR A 215 -18.19 16.31 6.39
CA THR A 215 -19.34 15.42 6.20
C THR A 215 -18.89 14.09 5.60
N ILE A 216 -18.04 14.15 4.56
CA ILE A 216 -17.51 12.95 3.90
C ILE A 216 -16.58 12.19 4.84
N LEU A 217 -15.70 12.89 5.57
CA LEU A 217 -14.82 12.25 6.55
C LEU A 217 -15.62 11.55 7.66
N GLN A 218 -16.66 12.20 8.19
CA GLN A 218 -17.53 11.59 9.19
C GLN A 218 -18.27 10.37 8.64
N GLU A 219 -18.75 10.44 7.39
CA GLU A 219 -19.37 9.30 6.72
C GLU A 219 -18.38 8.14 6.56
N ALA A 220 -17.14 8.40 6.15
CA ALA A 220 -16.10 7.38 6.03
C ALA A 220 -15.84 6.67 7.36
N ILE A 221 -15.73 7.42 8.45
CA ILE A 221 -15.56 6.87 9.80
C ILE A 221 -16.77 6.01 10.17
N ASN A 222 -17.99 6.52 10.06
CA ASN A 222 -19.19 5.78 10.43
C ASN A 222 -19.31 4.47 9.65
N ARG A 223 -19.16 4.50 8.32
CA ARG A 223 -19.27 3.32 7.46
C ARG A 223 -18.18 2.29 7.73
N THR A 224 -16.95 2.71 8.01
CA THR A 224 -15.87 1.80 8.37
C THR A 224 -16.17 1.09 9.70
N PHE A 225 -16.63 1.82 10.72
CA PHE A 225 -16.94 1.25 12.03
C PHE A 225 -18.19 0.35 11.98
N GLU A 226 -19.22 0.73 11.25
CA GLU A 226 -20.41 -0.09 11.02
C GLU A 226 -20.03 -1.39 10.28
N ASN A 227 -19.25 -1.32 9.21
CA ASN A 227 -18.81 -2.47 8.43
C ASN A 227 -17.99 -3.47 9.26
N ARG A 228 -17.20 -2.97 10.21
CA ARG A 228 -16.37 -3.78 11.11
C ARG A 228 -17.06 -4.11 12.44
N HIS A 229 -18.33 -3.78 12.59
CA HIS A 229 -19.14 -4.03 13.81
C HIS A 229 -18.50 -3.50 15.10
N THR A 230 -17.75 -2.41 15.01
CA THR A 230 -17.06 -1.79 16.14
C THR A 230 -17.81 -0.57 16.63
N LEU A 231 -18.15 -0.56 17.93
CA LEU A 231 -18.77 0.59 18.56
C LEU A 231 -17.69 1.53 19.11
N TYR A 232 -17.91 2.82 18.97
CA TYR A 232 -17.08 3.84 19.60
C TYR A 232 -17.92 4.94 20.23
N ASN A 233 -17.39 5.60 21.24
CA ASN A 233 -18.03 6.73 21.91
C ASN A 233 -16.98 7.74 22.41
N ALA A 234 -17.44 8.93 22.76
CA ALA A 234 -16.58 10.03 23.20
C ALA A 234 -15.86 9.79 24.56
N ASP A 235 -16.30 8.80 25.34
CA ASP A 235 -15.71 8.48 26.65
C ASP A 235 -14.48 7.57 26.55
N MET A 236 -14.20 7.05 25.37
CA MET A 236 -13.04 6.20 25.14
C MET A 236 -11.73 6.94 25.45
N MET A 237 -10.75 6.21 25.98
CA MET A 237 -9.49 6.74 26.50
C MET A 237 -8.75 7.65 25.51
N PHE A 238 -8.70 7.29 24.23
CA PHE A 238 -7.97 8.08 23.22
C PHE A 238 -8.63 9.40 22.82
N PHE A 239 -9.88 9.65 23.20
CA PHE A 239 -10.53 10.96 23.06
C PHE A 239 -10.30 11.86 24.27
N ARG A 240 -9.71 11.36 25.34
CA ARG A 240 -9.42 12.14 26.54
C ARG A 240 -8.21 13.05 26.34
N LYS A 241 -8.24 14.22 26.94
CA LYS A 241 -7.16 15.22 26.83
C LYS A 241 -5.84 14.77 27.45
N ASP A 242 -5.89 13.82 28.40
CA ASP A 242 -4.74 13.27 29.09
C ASP A 242 -4.14 12.05 28.39
N PHE A 243 -4.77 11.53 27.33
CA PHE A 243 -4.29 10.38 26.57
C PHE A 243 -2.83 10.49 26.09
N PRO A 244 -2.32 11.64 25.58
CA PRO A 244 -0.92 11.76 25.19
C PRO A 244 0.07 11.49 26.33
N ASN A 245 -0.35 11.61 27.58
CA ASN A 245 0.46 11.35 28.78
C ASN A 245 0.29 9.93 29.32
N HIS A 246 -0.50 9.09 28.63
CA HIS A 246 -0.69 7.71 29.05
C HIS A 246 0.64 6.93 28.91
N PRO A 247 1.01 6.04 29.87
CA PRO A 247 2.29 5.32 29.86
C PRO A 247 2.58 4.56 28.55
N GLN A 248 1.56 4.05 27.88
CA GLN A 248 1.70 3.35 26.59
C GLN A 248 2.07 4.28 25.42
N MET A 249 1.85 5.59 25.54
CA MET A 249 2.18 6.59 24.53
C MET A 249 3.58 7.20 24.75
N GLN A 250 4.24 6.85 25.86
CA GLN A 250 5.57 7.37 26.23
C GLN A 250 6.70 6.33 26.00
N LEU A 251 6.38 5.19 25.40
CA LEU A 251 7.33 4.15 24.99
C LEU A 251 7.82 4.38 23.56
#